data_05364a84147e5e49c59252320da478a0
#
_entry.id   05364a84147e5e49c59252320da478a0
#
_cell.length_a   1.000
_cell.length_b   1.000
_cell.length_c   1.000
_cell.angle_alpha   90.00
_cell.angle_beta   90.00
_cell.angle_gamma   90.00
#
_symmetry.space_group_name_H-M   'P 1'
#
loop_
_entity.id
_entity.type
_entity.pdbx_description
1 polymer ?
#
loop_
_entity_poly.entity_id
_entity_poly.type
_entity_poly.pdbx_seq_one_letter_code
_entity_poly.pdbx_strand_id
1 'polypeptide(L)'
;MYAEKLLPHDLEAEEAVVGSVLIDGDCFSRVSPHIKADDFYRERNQLCFAACEALFQRDEAIDQVTLARELSRGSQLETVGGMAYLSHLISETPTSAHSEHYANVVARTATMRKLIDVASRISTMGYQDTDDVDATLRQAEDALFTIRGTDSQRGFMPLRQIYDQYLEDQAAISDPVRDNSGPVMVGYTDLDELLGGIQRSDLAVSYTHLTLPTKA
;
A
#
# COMPACT_ATOMS: atom_id res chain seq x y z
N MET A 1 -15.82 -21.06 -21.14
CA MET A 1 -14.76 -20.50 -22.01
C MET A 1 -14.24 -19.27 -21.28
N TYR A 2 -13.22 -19.41 -20.44
CA TYR A 2 -12.58 -18.28 -19.77
C TYR A 2 -11.70 -17.61 -20.82
N ALA A 3 -12.10 -16.42 -21.30
CA ALA A 3 -11.20 -15.59 -22.06
C ALA A 3 -9.95 -15.36 -21.19
N GLU A 4 -8.75 -15.58 -21.72
CA GLU A 4 -7.50 -15.18 -21.08
C GLU A 4 -7.60 -13.69 -20.78
N LYS A 5 -7.93 -13.35 -19.53
CA LYS A 5 -7.93 -11.99 -19.09
C LYS A 5 -6.47 -11.55 -18.96
N LEU A 6 -6.07 -10.63 -19.79
CA LEU A 6 -4.79 -9.95 -19.62
C LEU A 6 -4.70 -9.41 -18.18
N LEU A 7 -3.51 -9.55 -17.57
CA LEU A 7 -3.25 -9.00 -16.25
C LEU A 7 -3.44 -7.47 -16.27
N PRO A 8 -3.98 -6.89 -15.20
CA PRO A 8 -4.14 -5.43 -15.10
C PRO A 8 -2.81 -4.70 -15.28
N HIS A 9 -2.75 -3.79 -16.24
CA HIS A 9 -1.59 -2.95 -16.52
C HIS A 9 -2.03 -1.65 -17.17
N ASP A 10 -1.19 -0.63 -17.11
CA ASP A 10 -1.35 0.65 -17.77
C ASP A 10 0.02 1.09 -18.30
N LEU A 11 0.27 0.78 -19.57
CA LEU A 11 1.58 1.01 -20.19
C LEU A 11 1.90 2.48 -20.37
N GLU A 12 0.87 3.29 -20.64
CA GLU A 12 1.03 4.73 -20.79
C GLU A 12 1.43 5.38 -19.47
N ALA A 13 0.81 4.96 -18.36
CA ALA A 13 1.20 5.43 -17.03
C ALA A 13 2.61 4.98 -16.65
N GLU A 14 3.00 3.74 -16.96
CA GLU A 14 4.36 3.25 -16.71
C GLU A 14 5.41 4.05 -17.47
N GLU A 15 5.19 4.28 -18.77
CA GLU A 15 6.09 5.07 -19.62
C GLU A 15 6.14 6.52 -19.15
N ALA A 16 4.99 7.10 -18.74
CA ALA A 16 4.92 8.46 -18.22
C ALA A 16 5.66 8.63 -16.88
N VAL A 17 5.66 7.61 -16.00
CA VAL A 17 6.46 7.64 -14.77
C VAL A 17 7.94 7.74 -15.09
N VAL A 18 8.45 6.81 -15.91
CA VAL A 18 9.89 6.79 -16.25
C VAL A 18 10.28 8.04 -17.02
N GLY A 19 9.45 8.46 -17.99
CA GLY A 19 9.66 9.68 -18.74
C GLY A 19 9.68 10.95 -17.88
N SER A 20 8.78 11.03 -16.88
CA SER A 20 8.76 12.14 -15.92
C SER A 20 10.06 12.25 -15.12
N VAL A 21 10.60 11.10 -14.67
CA VAL A 21 11.87 11.03 -13.94
C VAL A 21 13.05 11.40 -14.84
N LEU A 22 13.01 11.05 -16.14
CA LEU A 22 14.05 11.44 -17.12
C LEU A 22 14.03 12.93 -17.46
N ILE A 23 12.85 13.58 -17.41
CA ILE A 23 12.70 15.02 -17.65
C ILE A 23 13.14 15.81 -16.40
N ASP A 24 12.80 15.31 -15.22
CA ASP A 24 13.06 15.95 -13.93
C ASP A 24 13.44 14.88 -12.90
N GLY A 25 14.74 14.68 -12.70
CA GLY A 25 15.28 13.66 -11.78
C GLY A 25 14.81 13.82 -10.34
N ASP A 26 14.49 15.04 -9.91
CA ASP A 26 13.98 15.31 -8.55
C ASP A 26 12.59 14.69 -8.31
N CYS A 27 11.85 14.42 -9.38
CA CYS A 27 10.59 13.69 -9.31
C CYS A 27 10.72 12.30 -8.69
N PHE A 28 11.90 11.66 -8.80
CA PHE A 28 12.12 10.31 -8.28
C PHE A 28 11.82 10.22 -6.79
N SER A 29 12.19 11.24 -6.01
CA SER A 29 11.91 11.32 -4.57
C SER A 29 10.42 11.31 -4.23
N ARG A 30 9.56 11.82 -5.13
CA ARG A 30 8.09 11.84 -4.97
C ARG A 30 7.45 10.53 -5.44
N VAL A 31 8.06 9.85 -6.41
CA VAL A 31 7.54 8.63 -7.04
C VAL A 31 7.95 7.38 -6.25
N SER A 32 9.20 7.31 -5.78
CA SER A 32 9.79 6.14 -5.11
C SER A 32 9.05 5.67 -3.83
N PRO A 33 8.34 6.51 -3.07
CA PRO A 33 7.53 6.03 -1.94
C PRO A 33 6.28 5.25 -2.37
N HIS A 34 5.80 5.43 -3.61
CA HIS A 34 4.54 4.86 -4.09
C HIS A 34 4.73 3.55 -4.85
N ILE A 35 5.86 3.37 -5.54
CA ILE A 35 6.12 2.23 -6.43
C ILE A 35 7.57 1.75 -6.35
N LYS A 36 7.75 0.47 -6.69
CA LYS A 36 9.05 -0.18 -6.84
C LYS A 36 9.21 -0.71 -8.28
N ALA A 37 10.42 -1.11 -8.65
CA ALA A 37 10.67 -1.67 -9.98
C ALA A 37 9.76 -2.87 -10.30
N ASP A 38 9.50 -3.75 -9.34
CA ASP A 38 8.65 -4.93 -9.50
C ASP A 38 7.16 -4.59 -9.72
N ASP A 39 6.75 -3.35 -9.50
CA ASP A 39 5.38 -2.91 -9.71
C ASP A 39 5.08 -2.56 -11.17
N PHE A 40 6.06 -2.51 -12.04
CA PHE A 40 5.88 -2.33 -13.48
C PHE A 40 5.52 -3.66 -14.15
N TYR A 41 4.66 -3.61 -15.17
CA TYR A 41 4.27 -4.77 -15.97
C TYR A 41 5.30 -5.11 -17.05
N ARG A 42 5.84 -4.07 -17.70
CA ARG A 42 6.86 -4.24 -18.73
C ARG A 42 8.25 -4.32 -18.15
N GLU A 43 8.96 -5.39 -18.45
CA GLU A 43 10.36 -5.62 -18.02
C GLU A 43 11.28 -4.44 -18.34
N ARG A 44 11.16 -3.85 -19.52
CA ARG A 44 11.98 -2.69 -19.91
C ARG A 44 11.76 -1.48 -18.99
N ASN A 45 10.51 -1.26 -18.51
CA ASN A 45 10.20 -0.18 -17.57
C ASN A 45 10.70 -0.53 -16.15
N GLN A 46 10.62 -1.82 -15.75
CA GLN A 46 11.23 -2.31 -14.51
C GLN A 46 12.73 -2.01 -14.48
N LEU A 47 13.44 -2.37 -15.57
CA LEU A 47 14.89 -2.15 -15.68
C LEU A 47 15.25 -0.67 -15.65
N CYS A 48 14.49 0.18 -16.36
CA CYS A 48 14.69 1.63 -16.30
C CYS A 48 14.50 2.18 -14.90
N PHE A 49 13.41 1.79 -14.22
CA PHE A 49 13.12 2.28 -12.88
C PHE A 49 14.13 1.77 -11.84
N ALA A 50 14.56 0.51 -11.92
CA ALA A 50 15.62 -0.05 -11.07
C ALA A 50 16.95 0.68 -11.26
N ALA A 51 17.29 1.04 -12.49
CA ALA A 51 18.48 1.81 -12.76
C ALA A 51 18.38 3.27 -12.25
N CYS A 52 17.19 3.89 -12.32
CA CYS A 52 16.93 5.19 -11.68
C CYS A 52 17.10 5.10 -10.16
N GLU A 53 16.58 4.04 -9.54
CA GLU A 53 16.72 3.80 -8.09
C GLU A 53 18.20 3.65 -7.70
N ALA A 54 19.00 2.92 -8.48
CA ALA A 54 20.43 2.75 -8.23
C ALA A 54 21.21 4.07 -8.37
N LEU A 55 20.84 4.94 -9.31
CA LEU A 55 21.42 6.29 -9.45
C LEU A 55 21.05 7.16 -8.25
N PHE A 56 19.78 7.14 -7.86
CA PHE A 56 19.28 7.91 -6.72
C PHE A 56 19.97 7.51 -5.40
N GLN A 57 20.16 6.21 -5.16
CA GLN A 57 20.86 5.70 -3.96
C GLN A 57 22.33 6.14 -3.89
N ARG A 58 22.95 6.45 -5.04
CA ARG A 58 24.32 6.96 -5.12
C ARG A 58 24.41 8.49 -5.16
N ASP A 59 23.25 9.18 -5.02
CA ASP A 59 23.16 10.64 -5.14
C ASP A 59 23.69 11.16 -6.51
N GLU A 60 23.49 10.36 -7.56
CA GLU A 60 23.82 10.72 -8.93
C GLU A 60 22.59 11.33 -9.63
N ALA A 61 22.80 12.35 -10.45
CA ALA A 61 21.72 12.95 -11.24
C ALA A 61 21.06 11.93 -12.16
N ILE A 62 19.73 11.95 -12.24
CA ILE A 62 18.96 11.06 -13.11
C ILE A 62 18.58 11.82 -14.37
N ASP A 63 19.18 11.45 -15.49
CA ASP A 63 18.84 11.93 -16.83
C ASP A 63 19.03 10.81 -17.87
N GLN A 64 18.73 11.10 -19.13
CA GLN A 64 18.84 10.14 -20.21
C GLN A 64 20.25 9.56 -20.34
N VAL A 65 21.30 10.36 -20.14
CA VAL A 65 22.70 9.97 -20.34
C VAL A 65 23.18 9.09 -19.19
N THR A 66 22.89 9.50 -17.95
CA THR A 66 23.26 8.75 -16.74
C THR A 66 22.51 7.42 -16.67
N LEU A 67 21.21 7.41 -17.00
CA LEU A 67 20.40 6.19 -17.07
C LEU A 67 20.94 5.22 -18.14
N ALA A 68 21.24 5.71 -19.35
CA ALA A 68 21.81 4.87 -20.40
C ALA A 68 23.15 4.27 -20.00
N ARG A 69 23.97 5.03 -19.28
CA ARG A 69 25.26 4.55 -18.76
C ARG A 69 25.07 3.46 -17.72
N GLU A 70 24.13 3.63 -16.80
CA GLU A 70 23.83 2.64 -15.78
C GLU A 70 23.29 1.34 -16.37
N LEU A 71 22.35 1.44 -17.31
CA LEU A 71 21.83 0.28 -18.05
C LEU A 71 22.94 -0.43 -18.87
N SER A 72 23.89 0.33 -19.42
CA SER A 72 25.05 -0.25 -20.13
C SER A 72 25.97 -1.03 -19.19
N ARG A 73 26.17 -0.55 -17.96
CA ARG A 73 26.97 -1.27 -16.92
C ARG A 73 26.37 -2.62 -16.59
N GLY A 74 25.01 -2.71 -16.57
CA GLY A 74 24.27 -3.96 -16.37
C GLY A 74 24.07 -4.77 -17.66
N SER A 75 24.64 -4.36 -18.82
CA SER A 75 24.37 -4.97 -20.12
C SER A 75 22.87 -5.06 -20.49
N GLN A 76 22.06 -4.13 -19.96
CA GLN A 76 20.60 -4.11 -20.08
C GLN A 76 20.10 -3.08 -21.10
N LEU A 77 20.97 -2.18 -21.60
CA LEU A 77 20.58 -1.09 -22.49
C LEU A 77 19.89 -1.60 -23.76
N GLU A 78 20.41 -2.64 -24.39
CA GLU A 78 19.82 -3.23 -25.60
C GLU A 78 18.48 -3.93 -25.31
N THR A 79 18.35 -4.58 -24.15
CA THR A 79 17.10 -5.22 -23.71
C THR A 79 15.98 -4.20 -23.52
N VAL A 80 16.31 -3.02 -23.02
CA VAL A 80 15.36 -1.91 -22.86
C VAL A 80 14.92 -1.32 -24.20
N GLY A 81 15.77 -1.40 -25.23
CA GLY A 81 15.54 -0.81 -26.57
C GLY A 81 16.46 0.36 -26.88
N GLY A 82 17.60 0.44 -26.18
CA GLY A 82 18.65 1.42 -26.42
C GLY A 82 18.25 2.87 -26.12
N MET A 83 19.10 3.78 -26.60
CA MET A 83 18.86 5.23 -26.49
C MET A 83 17.56 5.68 -27.16
N ALA A 84 17.10 4.95 -28.18
CA ALA A 84 15.90 5.29 -28.92
C ALA A 84 14.66 5.19 -28.02
N TYR A 85 14.58 4.15 -27.17
CA TYR A 85 13.51 3.99 -26.23
C TYR A 85 13.51 5.07 -25.14
N LEU A 86 14.67 5.41 -24.60
CA LEU A 86 14.78 6.48 -23.60
C LEU A 86 14.36 7.84 -24.17
N SER A 87 14.74 8.12 -25.44
CA SER A 87 14.28 9.34 -26.13
C SER A 87 12.77 9.32 -26.38
N HIS A 88 12.19 8.16 -26.70
CA HIS A 88 10.74 7.99 -26.87
C HIS A 88 10.00 8.32 -25.56
N LEU A 89 10.44 7.79 -24.41
CA LEU A 89 9.84 8.06 -23.11
C LEU A 89 9.76 9.56 -22.78
N ILE A 90 10.84 10.29 -23.08
CA ILE A 90 10.88 11.75 -22.87
C ILE A 90 9.92 12.46 -23.81
N SER A 91 9.84 12.02 -25.09
CA SER A 91 8.99 12.67 -26.09
C SER A 91 7.49 12.45 -25.84
N GLU A 92 7.09 11.29 -25.34
CA GLU A 92 5.70 10.96 -25.05
C GLU A 92 5.22 11.54 -23.73
N THR A 93 6.13 11.95 -22.83
CA THR A 93 5.76 12.49 -21.53
C THR A 93 5.58 14.00 -21.62
N PRO A 94 4.34 14.53 -21.46
CA PRO A 94 4.09 15.97 -21.66
C PRO A 94 4.66 16.82 -20.54
N THR A 95 4.73 16.30 -19.31
CA THR A 95 5.18 17.02 -18.12
C THR A 95 5.54 16.08 -16.98
N SER A 96 6.50 16.46 -16.16
CA SER A 96 6.86 15.79 -14.90
C SER A 96 5.95 16.14 -13.72
N ALA A 97 5.08 17.14 -13.87
CA ALA A 97 4.24 17.65 -12.78
C ALA A 97 3.24 16.61 -12.22
N HIS A 98 2.83 15.66 -13.05
CA HIS A 98 1.86 14.63 -12.67
C HIS A 98 2.48 13.26 -12.38
N SER A 99 3.78 13.19 -12.16
CA SER A 99 4.53 11.95 -11.93
C SER A 99 3.96 11.10 -10.80
N GLU A 100 3.54 11.72 -9.69
CA GLU A 100 2.92 11.04 -8.56
C GLU A 100 1.55 10.42 -8.93
N HIS A 101 0.75 11.11 -9.76
CA HIS A 101 -0.51 10.57 -10.25
C HIS A 101 -0.28 9.31 -11.09
N TYR A 102 0.68 9.34 -12.01
CA TYR A 102 1.04 8.18 -12.83
C TYR A 102 1.57 7.03 -11.95
N ALA A 103 2.40 7.33 -10.94
CA ALA A 103 2.88 6.35 -9.99
C ALA A 103 1.72 5.67 -9.23
N ASN A 104 0.71 6.42 -8.81
CA ASN A 104 -0.48 5.85 -8.15
C ASN A 104 -1.29 4.93 -9.09
N VAL A 105 -1.36 5.23 -10.39
CA VAL A 105 -2.00 4.34 -11.37
C VAL A 105 -1.22 3.02 -11.49
N VAL A 106 0.12 3.09 -11.60
CA VAL A 106 0.99 1.90 -11.64
C VAL A 106 0.86 1.08 -10.35
N ALA A 107 0.90 1.71 -9.17
CA ALA A 107 0.72 1.05 -7.87
C ALA A 107 -0.61 0.29 -7.79
N ARG A 108 -1.70 0.92 -8.25
CA ARG A 108 -3.03 0.31 -8.27
C ARG A 108 -3.07 -0.93 -9.15
N THR A 109 -2.54 -0.87 -10.37
CA THR A 109 -2.52 -2.02 -11.29
C THR A 109 -1.60 -3.12 -10.78
N ALA A 110 -0.47 -2.78 -10.15
CA ALA A 110 0.43 -3.72 -9.48
C ALA A 110 -0.26 -4.44 -8.32
N THR A 111 -1.00 -3.73 -7.48
CA THR A 111 -1.77 -4.31 -6.37
C THR A 111 -2.82 -5.29 -6.89
N MET A 112 -3.50 -4.97 -8.00
CA MET A 112 -4.45 -5.90 -8.63
C MET A 112 -3.77 -7.16 -9.16
N ARG A 113 -2.56 -7.05 -9.74
CA ARG A 113 -1.77 -8.23 -10.15
C ARG A 113 -1.38 -9.10 -8.96
N LYS A 114 -0.88 -8.49 -7.89
CA LYS A 114 -0.54 -9.20 -6.63
C LYS A 114 -1.76 -9.92 -6.06
N LEU A 115 -2.94 -9.30 -6.11
CA LEU A 115 -4.18 -9.91 -5.65
C LEU A 115 -4.55 -11.14 -6.50
N ILE A 116 -4.41 -11.06 -7.83
CA ILE A 116 -4.65 -12.19 -8.73
C ILE A 116 -3.67 -13.33 -8.46
N ASP A 117 -2.39 -13.04 -8.27
CA ASP A 117 -1.37 -14.04 -7.95
C ASP A 117 -1.67 -14.75 -6.62
N VAL A 118 -1.96 -13.98 -5.57
CA VAL A 118 -2.30 -14.55 -4.25
C VAL A 118 -3.60 -15.37 -4.32
N ALA A 119 -4.62 -14.92 -5.06
CA ALA A 119 -5.84 -15.68 -5.26
C ALA A 119 -5.57 -17.03 -5.97
N SER A 120 -4.67 -17.04 -6.96
CA SER A 120 -4.24 -18.25 -7.65
C SER A 120 -3.51 -19.23 -6.69
N ARG A 121 -2.63 -18.70 -5.85
CA ARG A 121 -1.92 -19.49 -4.82
C ARG A 121 -2.89 -20.07 -3.79
N ILE A 122 -3.84 -19.26 -3.29
CA ILE A 122 -4.87 -19.73 -2.36
C ILE A 122 -5.73 -20.83 -3.02
N SER A 123 -6.12 -20.64 -4.28
CA SER A 123 -6.84 -21.68 -5.04
C SER A 123 -6.02 -22.98 -5.11
N THR A 124 -4.72 -22.90 -5.38
CA THR A 124 -3.83 -24.06 -5.41
C THR A 124 -3.73 -24.76 -4.05
N MET A 125 -3.66 -23.99 -2.95
CA MET A 125 -3.66 -24.54 -1.59
C MET A 125 -4.95 -25.32 -1.30
N GLY A 126 -6.11 -24.81 -1.75
CA GLY A 126 -7.40 -25.48 -1.57
C GLY A 126 -7.56 -26.79 -2.35
N TYR A 127 -6.77 -27.01 -3.41
CA TYR A 127 -6.74 -28.29 -4.15
C TYR A 127 -5.72 -29.30 -3.57
N GLN A 128 -4.88 -28.88 -2.62
CA GLN A 128 -3.98 -29.81 -1.95
C GLN A 128 -4.74 -30.58 -0.89
N ASP A 129 -4.68 -31.91 -0.96
CA ASP A 129 -5.27 -32.80 0.04
C ASP A 129 -4.37 -32.80 1.29
N THR A 130 -4.69 -31.93 2.26
CA THR A 130 -3.94 -31.76 3.50
C THR A 130 -4.84 -32.11 4.70
N ASP A 131 -4.30 -32.88 5.65
CA ASP A 131 -5.02 -33.25 6.88
C ASP A 131 -5.19 -32.05 7.85
N ASP A 132 -4.39 -30.97 7.70
CA ASP A 132 -4.40 -29.78 8.56
C ASP A 132 -5.05 -28.58 7.81
N VAL A 133 -6.37 -28.49 7.91
CA VAL A 133 -7.16 -27.40 7.33
C VAL A 133 -6.84 -26.05 7.99
N ASP A 134 -6.58 -26.05 9.31
CA ASP A 134 -6.29 -24.81 10.06
C ASP A 134 -4.94 -24.22 9.65
N ALA A 135 -3.93 -25.04 9.37
CA ALA A 135 -2.66 -24.57 8.85
C ALA A 135 -2.82 -23.97 7.45
N THR A 136 -3.64 -24.58 6.59
CA THR A 136 -3.91 -24.06 5.24
C THR A 136 -4.64 -22.71 5.29
N LEU A 137 -5.59 -22.55 6.19
CA LEU A 137 -6.31 -21.28 6.38
C LEU A 137 -5.35 -20.18 6.85
N ARG A 138 -4.50 -20.47 7.84
CA ARG A 138 -3.48 -19.49 8.28
C ARG A 138 -2.54 -19.06 7.16
N GLN A 139 -2.08 -20.00 6.31
CA GLN A 139 -1.24 -19.67 5.16
C GLN A 139 -1.96 -18.77 4.14
N ALA A 140 -3.25 -18.99 3.92
CA ALA A 140 -4.06 -18.17 3.03
C ALA A 140 -4.26 -16.75 3.60
N GLU A 141 -4.51 -16.63 4.89
CA GLU A 141 -4.61 -15.35 5.61
C GLU A 141 -3.29 -14.57 5.55
N ASP A 142 -2.17 -15.23 5.82
CA ASP A 142 -0.83 -14.63 5.76
C ASP A 142 -0.51 -14.12 4.35
N ALA A 143 -0.88 -14.89 3.31
CA ALA A 143 -0.68 -14.50 1.93
C ALA A 143 -1.49 -13.23 1.57
N LEU A 144 -2.73 -13.10 2.05
CA LEU A 144 -3.54 -11.90 1.87
C LEU A 144 -3.00 -10.73 2.70
N PHE A 145 -2.54 -10.99 3.91
CA PHE A 145 -1.98 -9.95 4.78
C PHE A 145 -0.73 -9.33 4.19
N THR A 146 0.10 -10.11 3.48
CA THR A 146 1.31 -9.62 2.81
C THR A 146 1.00 -8.52 1.78
N ILE A 147 -0.14 -8.59 1.06
CA ILE A 147 -0.56 -7.54 0.12
C ILE A 147 -0.82 -6.22 0.87
N ARG A 148 -1.49 -6.27 2.02
CA ARG A 148 -1.79 -5.09 2.85
C ARG A 148 -0.54 -4.53 3.52
N GLY A 149 0.39 -5.38 3.94
CA GLY A 149 1.63 -4.98 4.60
C GLY A 149 2.60 -4.22 3.69
N THR A 150 2.58 -4.49 2.39
CA THR A 150 3.38 -3.75 1.39
C THR A 150 2.88 -2.31 1.24
N ASP A 151 1.58 -2.08 1.47
CA ASP A 151 0.96 -0.74 1.40
C ASP A 151 1.06 0.03 2.75
N SER A 152 1.36 -0.68 3.84
CA SER A 152 1.49 -0.12 5.21
C SER A 152 2.83 0.58 5.49
N GLN A 153 3.74 0.69 4.52
CA GLN A 153 4.84 1.65 4.60
C GLN A 153 4.40 3.11 4.33
N ARG A 154 3.10 3.38 4.37
CA ARG A 154 2.60 4.74 4.56
C ARG A 154 3.13 5.21 5.90
N GLY A 155 4.15 6.01 5.81
CA GLY A 155 5.01 6.47 6.87
C GLY A 155 4.24 6.88 8.14
N PHE A 156 4.95 6.97 9.23
CA PHE A 156 4.47 7.50 10.49
C PHE A 156 3.47 8.65 10.22
N MET A 157 2.20 8.42 10.51
CA MET A 157 1.23 9.52 10.45
C MET A 157 1.68 10.57 11.47
N PRO A 158 1.87 11.83 11.07
CA PRO A 158 2.22 12.89 12.02
C PRO A 158 1.17 12.87 13.15
N LEU A 159 1.62 12.90 14.40
CA LEU A 159 0.74 12.87 15.57
C LEU A 159 -0.39 13.90 15.46
N ARG A 160 -0.11 15.05 14.82
CA ARG A 160 -1.09 16.08 14.53
C ARG A 160 -2.26 15.56 13.68
N GLN A 161 -1.98 14.79 12.64
CA GLN A 161 -3.03 14.26 11.76
C GLN A 161 -3.89 13.21 12.49
N ILE A 162 -3.28 12.38 13.36
CA ILE A 162 -4.00 11.43 14.21
C ILE A 162 -4.87 12.20 15.20
N TYR A 163 -4.35 13.31 15.76
CA TYR A 163 -5.08 14.13 16.71
C TYR A 163 -6.24 14.88 16.05
N ASP A 164 -6.03 15.44 14.86
CA ASP A 164 -7.08 16.12 14.10
C ASP A 164 -8.20 15.14 13.74
N GLN A 165 -7.86 13.93 13.32
CA GLN A 165 -8.83 12.87 13.02
C GLN A 165 -9.60 12.43 14.28
N TYR A 166 -8.92 12.30 15.41
CA TYR A 166 -9.56 12.00 16.70
C TYR A 166 -10.53 13.11 17.14
N LEU A 167 -10.18 14.38 16.93
CA LEU A 167 -11.07 15.51 17.23
C LEU A 167 -12.29 15.54 16.30
N GLU A 168 -12.13 15.22 15.01
CA GLU A 168 -13.24 15.11 14.07
C GLU A 168 -14.19 13.97 14.47
N ASP A 169 -13.66 12.81 14.85
CA ASP A 169 -14.45 11.66 15.34
C ASP A 169 -15.18 12.01 16.65
N GLN A 170 -14.53 12.71 17.56
CA GLN A 170 -15.14 13.20 18.82
C GLN A 170 -16.24 14.24 18.55
N ALA A 171 -16.03 15.15 17.58
CA ALA A 171 -17.04 16.13 17.19
C ALA A 171 -18.26 15.45 16.52
N ALA A 172 -18.02 14.39 15.72
CA ALA A 172 -19.08 13.57 15.11
C ALA A 172 -19.91 12.80 16.16
N ILE A 173 -19.31 12.38 17.28
CA ILE A 173 -20.00 11.71 18.40
C ILE A 173 -20.86 12.71 19.18
N SER A 174 -20.52 14.00 19.18
CA SER A 174 -21.26 15.04 19.88
C SER A 174 -22.50 15.53 19.13
N ASP A 175 -22.75 15.06 17.90
CA ASP A 175 -23.92 15.43 17.10
C ASP A 175 -25.08 14.45 17.37
N PRO A 176 -26.18 14.89 18.04
CA PRO A 176 -27.27 14.00 18.49
C PRO A 176 -28.09 13.38 17.35
N VAL A 177 -27.76 13.66 16.09
CA VAL A 177 -28.53 13.20 14.90
C VAL A 177 -27.87 12.00 14.19
N ARG A 178 -26.65 11.60 14.56
CA ARG A 178 -25.94 10.50 13.89
C ARG A 178 -25.69 9.33 14.84
N ASP A 179 -26.44 8.28 14.54
CA ASP A 179 -26.15 6.85 14.76
C ASP A 179 -25.38 6.45 16.04
N ASN A 180 -26.00 5.56 16.79
CA ASN A 180 -25.63 4.81 18.00
C ASN A 180 -24.18 4.25 18.09
N SER A 181 -23.15 4.92 17.63
CA SER A 181 -21.73 4.48 17.67
C SER A 181 -20.94 5.00 18.89
N GLY A 182 -21.54 5.85 19.70
CA GLY A 182 -20.92 6.34 20.95
C GLY A 182 -20.89 5.31 22.08
N PRO A 183 -20.15 5.61 23.17
CA PRO A 183 -20.15 4.80 24.38
C PRO A 183 -21.54 4.69 24.96
N VAL A 184 -21.88 3.49 25.47
CA VAL A 184 -23.18 3.22 26.11
C VAL A 184 -23.16 3.78 27.55
N MET A 185 -24.03 4.75 27.83
CA MET A 185 -24.17 5.27 29.18
C MET A 185 -24.92 4.29 30.05
N VAL A 186 -24.42 4.03 31.26
CA VAL A 186 -24.99 3.08 32.22
C VAL A 186 -26.22 3.69 32.91
N GLY A 187 -26.32 5.03 32.88
CA GLY A 187 -27.43 5.77 33.50
C GLY A 187 -27.19 6.16 34.97
N TYR A 188 -25.99 5.95 35.49
CA TYR A 188 -25.53 6.44 36.79
C TYR A 188 -24.51 7.56 36.54
N THR A 189 -24.88 8.79 36.79
CA THR A 189 -24.11 9.99 36.45
C THR A 189 -22.67 9.93 36.93
N ASP A 190 -22.43 9.59 38.20
CA ASP A 190 -21.11 9.52 38.81
C ASP A 190 -20.25 8.41 38.18
N LEU A 191 -20.88 7.30 37.76
CA LEU A 191 -20.20 6.18 37.13
C LEU A 191 -19.90 6.49 35.66
N ASP A 192 -20.82 7.15 34.98
CA ASP A 192 -20.64 7.56 33.58
C ASP A 192 -19.57 8.65 33.46
N GLU A 193 -19.48 9.59 34.42
CA GLU A 193 -18.38 10.56 34.48
C GLU A 193 -17.02 9.89 34.75
N LEU A 194 -16.99 8.87 35.60
CA LEU A 194 -15.74 8.17 35.94
C LEU A 194 -15.24 7.28 34.80
N LEU A 195 -16.14 6.60 34.09
CA LEU A 195 -15.81 5.64 33.04
C LEU A 195 -15.79 6.24 31.62
N GLY A 196 -16.42 7.40 31.41
CA GLY A 196 -16.65 7.96 30.08
C GLY A 196 -17.63 7.14 29.23
N GLY A 197 -18.49 6.31 29.89
CA GLY A 197 -19.33 5.31 29.25
C GLY A 197 -18.60 4.00 28.93
N ILE A 198 -19.38 2.96 28.56
CA ILE A 198 -18.86 1.64 28.18
C ILE A 198 -18.64 1.60 26.69
N GLN A 199 -17.41 1.32 26.27
CA GLN A 199 -17.04 1.16 24.85
C GLN A 199 -17.52 -0.20 24.32
N ARG A 200 -17.76 -0.31 23.01
CA ARG A 200 -18.22 -1.57 22.39
C ARG A 200 -17.23 -2.74 22.52
N SER A 201 -15.98 -2.46 22.82
CA SER A 201 -14.92 -3.44 23.07
C SER A 201 -14.78 -3.85 24.53
N ASP A 202 -15.51 -3.19 25.45
CA ASP A 202 -15.35 -3.41 26.89
C ASP A 202 -16.20 -4.56 27.37
N LEU A 203 -15.66 -5.35 28.29
CA LEU A 203 -16.37 -6.34 29.06
C LEU A 203 -16.64 -5.79 30.47
N ALA A 204 -17.90 -5.43 30.75
CA ALA A 204 -18.31 -4.96 32.07
C ALA A 204 -19.01 -6.07 32.82
N VAL A 205 -18.56 -6.37 34.05
CA VAL A 205 -19.19 -7.38 34.94
C VAL A 205 -19.54 -6.75 36.25
N SER A 206 -20.81 -6.79 36.62
CA SER A 206 -21.32 -6.31 37.92
C SER A 206 -21.68 -7.46 38.82
N TYR A 207 -21.39 -7.31 40.12
CA TYR A 207 -21.74 -8.27 41.15
C TYR A 207 -22.71 -7.64 42.14
N THR A 208 -23.74 -8.38 42.55
CA THR A 208 -24.71 -7.93 43.55
C THR A 208 -24.25 -8.17 45.00
N HIS A 209 -23.21 -9.02 45.19
CA HIS A 209 -22.62 -9.27 46.52
C HIS A 209 -21.17 -9.77 46.35
N LEU A 210 -20.31 -9.35 47.24
CA LEU A 210 -18.92 -9.83 47.40
C LEU A 210 -18.91 -10.79 48.60
N THR A 211 -18.75 -12.09 48.34
CA THR A 211 -18.37 -13.03 49.38
C THR A 211 -16.85 -13.07 49.45
N LEU A 212 -16.26 -12.39 50.44
CA LEU A 212 -14.86 -12.60 50.75
C LEU A 212 -14.69 -14.04 51.26
N PRO A 213 -13.66 -14.80 50.77
CA PRO A 213 -13.38 -16.10 51.38
C PRO A 213 -12.91 -15.87 52.81
N THR A 214 -13.76 -16.23 53.76
CA THR A 214 -13.38 -16.37 55.16
C THR A 214 -12.42 -17.55 55.25
N LYS A 215 -11.14 -17.27 55.47
CA LYS A 215 -10.18 -18.28 55.91
C LYS A 215 -10.67 -18.80 57.24
N ALA A 216 -11.02 -20.10 57.30
CA ALA A 216 -11.07 -20.86 58.52
C ALA A 216 -9.67 -21.22 58.99
#